data_3704540f78f9e85038438e56498a9659
#
_entry.id   3704540f78f9e85038438e56498a9659
#
_cell.length_a   1.000
_cell.length_b   1.000
_cell.length_c   1.000
_cell.angle_alpha   90.00
_cell.angle_beta   90.00
_cell.angle_gamma   90.00
#
_symmetry.space_group_name_H-M   'P 1'
#
loop_
_entity.id
_entity.type
_entity.pdbx_description
1 polymer ?
#
loop_
_entity_poly.entity_id
_entity_poly.type
_entity_poly.pdbx_seq_one_letter_code
_entity_poly.pdbx_strand_id
1 'polypeptide(L)'
;MAKKRAGTPSWKQNHPSTLLSNSVERSDRAVKQAMSHPEEIAVEHAFHSIERTENALHNAEQRQEHLDIVGQNKGKLSEIKQQLHEVQENLRDPN
;
A
#
# COMPACT_ATOMS: atom_id res chain seq x y z
N MET A 1 -4.24 -3.19 34.80
CA MET A 1 -4.16 -3.29 34.24
C MET A 1 -4.44 -3.47 33.39
N ALA A 2 -4.49 -3.31 33.10
CA ALA A 2 -4.55 -3.39 32.31
C ALA A 2 -4.71 -3.75 31.53
N LYS A 3 -4.82 -3.96 31.18
CA LYS A 3 -4.92 -4.28 30.47
C LYS A 3 -4.98 -4.60 29.66
N LYS A 4 -4.91 -4.76 29.66
CA LYS A 4 -4.88 -4.94 28.86
C LYS A 4 -5.50 -5.30 27.96
N ARG A 5 -5.33 -5.19 27.54
CA ARG A 5 -5.83 -5.26 26.60
C ARG A 5 -5.99 -6.48 25.98
N ALA A 6 -7.01 -7.02 25.80
CA ALA A 6 -7.24 -8.11 25.01
C ALA A 6 -7.04 -7.64 23.63
N GLY A 7 -6.44 -7.90 22.81
CA GLY A 7 -6.24 -7.35 21.49
C GLY A 7 -4.82 -7.53 21.06
N THR A 8 -4.52 -6.98 19.93
CA THR A 8 -3.17 -7.10 19.38
C THR A 8 -2.20 -6.28 20.19
N PRO A 9 -1.10 -6.85 20.65
CA PRO A 9 -0.08 -6.07 21.34
C PRO A 9 0.44 -4.92 20.48
N SER A 10 0.85 -3.84 21.13
CA SER A 10 1.32 -2.66 20.41
C SER A 10 2.48 -2.98 19.49
N TRP A 11 3.43 -3.80 19.93
CA TRP A 11 4.58 -4.14 19.11
C TRP A 11 4.15 -4.80 17.80
N LYS A 12 3.11 -5.62 17.85
CA LYS A 12 2.62 -6.31 16.65
C LYS A 12 1.94 -5.36 15.70
N GLN A 13 1.20 -4.37 16.25
CA GLN A 13 0.54 -3.37 15.43
C GLN A 13 1.54 -2.50 14.70
N ASN A 14 2.70 -2.28 15.30
CA ASN A 14 3.71 -1.40 14.74
C ASN A 14 4.82 -2.16 14.01
N HIS A 15 4.66 -3.47 13.86
CA HIS A 15 5.66 -4.24 13.15
C HIS A 15 5.70 -3.82 11.68
N PRO A 16 6.91 -3.71 11.09
CA PRO A 16 7.01 -3.26 9.69
C PRO A 16 6.20 -4.08 8.71
N SER A 17 6.07 -5.39 8.91
CA SER A 17 5.27 -6.19 8.00
C SER A 17 3.78 -5.86 8.10
N THR A 18 3.30 -5.55 9.31
CA THR A 18 1.93 -5.13 9.52
C THR A 18 1.68 -3.75 8.88
N LEU A 19 2.62 -2.83 9.09
CA LEU A 19 2.51 -1.51 8.50
C LEU A 19 2.53 -1.59 6.98
N LEU A 20 3.34 -2.48 6.43
CA LEU A 20 3.38 -2.69 4.99
C LEU A 20 2.04 -3.19 4.47
N SER A 21 1.45 -4.19 5.14
CA SER A 21 0.16 -4.73 4.72
C SER A 21 -0.91 -3.66 4.73
N ASN A 22 -0.94 -2.84 5.78
CA ASN A 22 -1.91 -1.76 5.88
C ASN A 22 -1.71 -0.73 4.77
N SER A 23 -0.46 -0.39 4.47
CA SER A 23 -0.16 0.57 3.41
C SER A 23 -0.56 0.03 2.05
N VAL A 24 -0.32 -1.25 1.81
CA VAL A 24 -0.70 -1.87 0.55
C VAL A 24 -2.22 -1.80 0.37
N GLU A 25 -2.99 -2.08 1.42
CA GLU A 25 -4.44 -1.99 1.35
C GLU A 25 -4.91 -0.57 1.05
N ARG A 26 -4.28 0.42 1.67
CA ARG A 26 -4.63 1.81 1.41
C ARG A 26 -4.33 2.20 -0.03
N SER A 27 -3.18 1.76 -0.54
CA SER A 27 -2.82 2.03 -1.92
C SER A 27 -3.80 1.37 -2.87
N ASP A 28 -4.20 0.14 -2.57
CA ASP A 28 -5.16 -0.57 -3.40
C ASP A 28 -6.47 0.20 -3.48
N ARG A 29 -6.98 0.67 -2.34
CA ARG A 29 -8.22 1.42 -2.31
C ARG A 29 -8.10 2.75 -3.06
N ALA A 30 -6.96 3.43 -2.89
CA ALA A 30 -6.74 4.70 -3.57
C ALA A 30 -6.69 4.53 -5.08
N VAL A 31 -6.02 3.48 -5.54
CA VAL A 31 -5.94 3.21 -6.97
C VAL A 31 -7.31 2.81 -7.52
N LYS A 32 -8.05 1.99 -6.79
CA LYS A 32 -9.38 1.60 -7.24
C LYS A 32 -10.32 2.81 -7.32
N GLN A 33 -10.17 3.76 -6.42
CA GLN A 33 -10.92 4.99 -6.49
C GLN A 33 -10.55 5.78 -7.74
N ALA A 34 -9.26 5.83 -8.06
CA ALA A 34 -8.81 6.50 -9.28
C ALA A 34 -9.31 5.80 -10.53
N MET A 35 -9.47 4.47 -10.46
CA MET A 35 -10.02 3.72 -11.58
C MET A 35 -11.50 4.04 -11.78
N SER A 36 -12.24 4.21 -10.68
CA SER A 36 -13.67 4.52 -10.75
C SER A 36 -13.92 5.97 -11.14
N HIS A 37 -13.08 6.87 -10.66
CA HIS A 37 -13.21 8.31 -10.90
C HIS A 37 -11.84 8.84 -11.33
N PRO A 38 -11.51 8.69 -12.61
CA PRO A 38 -10.15 9.00 -13.09
C PRO A 38 -9.93 10.51 -13.21
N GLU A 39 -9.63 11.13 -12.09
CA GLU A 39 -9.31 12.55 -12.01
C GLU A 39 -7.87 12.71 -11.55
N GLU A 40 -7.27 13.82 -11.92
CA GLU A 40 -5.86 14.05 -11.55
C GLU A 40 -5.63 14.01 -10.06
N ILE A 41 -6.56 14.56 -9.28
CA ILE A 41 -6.36 14.58 -7.83
C ILE A 41 -6.43 13.17 -7.26
N ALA A 42 -7.28 12.31 -7.82
CA ALA A 42 -7.36 10.93 -7.36
C ALA A 42 -6.08 10.17 -7.71
N VAL A 43 -5.53 10.44 -8.89
CA VAL A 43 -4.28 9.82 -9.31
C VAL A 43 -3.12 10.28 -8.42
N GLU A 44 -3.05 11.57 -8.11
CA GLU A 44 -2.03 12.08 -7.22
C GLU A 44 -2.11 11.42 -5.84
N HIS A 45 -3.32 11.32 -5.33
CA HIS A 45 -3.52 10.70 -4.02
C HIS A 45 -3.04 9.25 -4.03
N ALA A 46 -3.38 8.52 -5.08
CA ALA A 46 -2.95 7.13 -5.22
C ALA A 46 -1.43 7.03 -5.34
N PHE A 47 -0.85 7.95 -6.09
CA PHE A 47 0.60 7.97 -6.28
C PHE A 47 1.32 8.17 -4.94
N HIS A 48 0.85 9.13 -4.14
CA HIS A 48 1.46 9.38 -2.82
C HIS A 48 1.28 8.18 -1.90
N SER A 49 0.13 7.53 -1.98
CA SER A 49 -0.10 6.34 -1.16
C SER A 49 0.88 5.23 -1.54
N ILE A 50 1.13 5.06 -2.84
CA ILE A 50 2.11 4.07 -3.32
C ILE A 50 3.51 4.42 -2.83
N GLU A 51 3.88 5.70 -2.85
CA GLU A 51 5.20 6.10 -2.35
C GLU A 51 5.39 5.71 -0.89
N ARG A 52 4.37 5.95 -0.08
CA ARG A 52 4.43 5.56 1.32
C ARG A 52 4.55 4.06 1.47
N THR A 53 3.85 3.33 0.63
CA THR A 53 3.91 1.87 0.66
C THR A 53 5.30 1.38 0.27
N GLU A 54 5.93 2.02 -0.71
CA GLU A 54 7.28 1.65 -1.10
C GLU A 54 8.28 1.87 0.03
N ASN A 55 8.10 2.96 0.78
CA ASN A 55 8.93 3.19 1.96
C ASN A 55 8.70 2.12 3.01
N ALA A 56 7.45 1.74 3.23
CA ALA A 56 7.13 0.69 4.18
C ALA A 56 7.71 -0.64 3.73
N LEU A 57 7.69 -0.91 2.43
CA LEU A 57 8.28 -2.12 1.88
C LEU A 57 9.78 -2.16 2.14
N HIS A 58 10.45 -1.05 1.88
CA HIS A 58 11.89 -0.98 2.10
C HIS A 58 12.24 -1.24 3.57
N ASN A 59 11.48 -0.64 4.48
CA ASN A 59 11.70 -0.85 5.91
C ASN A 59 11.47 -2.30 6.30
N ALA A 60 10.43 -2.91 5.76
CA ALA A 60 10.12 -4.30 6.07
C ALA A 60 11.19 -5.24 5.53
N GLU A 61 11.71 -4.96 4.34
CA GLU A 61 12.76 -5.79 3.76
C GLU A 61 14.04 -5.75 4.59
N GLN A 62 14.34 -4.59 5.16
CA GLN A 62 15.56 -4.46 5.95
C GLN A 62 15.52 -5.27 7.23
N ARG A 63 14.33 -5.53 7.75
CA ARG A 63 14.19 -6.33 8.96
C ARG A 63 14.46 -7.80 8.72
N GLN A 64 14.29 -8.27 7.51
CA GLN A 64 14.51 -9.67 7.13
C GLN A 64 13.67 -10.64 7.94
N GLU A 65 12.48 -10.16 8.34
CA GLU A 65 11.50 -10.96 9.06
C GLU A 65 10.24 -11.06 8.23
N HIS A 66 9.52 -12.16 8.39
CA HIS A 66 8.23 -12.34 7.71
C HIS A 66 8.36 -12.14 6.20
N LEU A 67 9.41 -12.75 5.61
CA LEU A 67 9.73 -12.53 4.21
C LEU A 67 8.64 -13.03 3.28
N ASP A 68 7.89 -14.05 3.70
CA ASP A 68 6.77 -14.54 2.90
C ASP A 68 5.68 -13.48 2.79
N ILE A 69 5.36 -12.81 3.91
CA ILE A 69 4.37 -11.73 3.93
C ILE A 69 4.88 -10.55 3.11
N VAL A 70 6.15 -10.20 3.27
CA VAL A 70 6.76 -9.11 2.52
C VAL A 70 6.71 -9.40 1.03
N GLY A 71 7.03 -10.62 0.62
CA GLY A 71 6.99 -11.01 -0.77
C GLY A 71 5.60 -10.91 -1.37
N GLN A 72 4.58 -11.36 -0.63
CA GLN A 72 3.21 -11.27 -1.10
C GLN A 72 2.80 -9.81 -1.30
N ASN A 73 3.15 -8.95 -0.36
CA ASN A 73 2.80 -7.54 -0.45
C ASN A 73 3.55 -6.85 -1.57
N LYS A 74 4.80 -7.26 -1.82
CA LYS A 74 5.57 -6.72 -2.92
C LYS A 74 4.90 -7.04 -4.26
N GLY A 75 4.43 -8.27 -4.41
CA GLY A 75 3.72 -8.67 -5.62
C GLY A 75 2.43 -7.89 -5.79
N LYS A 76 1.67 -7.73 -4.71
CA LYS A 76 0.43 -6.97 -4.78
C LYS A 76 0.68 -5.50 -5.11
N LEU A 77 1.72 -4.93 -4.54
CA LEU A 77 2.08 -3.54 -4.84
C LEU A 77 2.42 -3.37 -6.31
N SER A 78 3.11 -4.36 -6.88
CA SER A 78 3.44 -4.33 -8.30
C SER A 78 2.18 -4.25 -9.16
N GLU A 79 1.15 -5.05 -8.82
CA GLU A 79 -0.12 -5.00 -9.54
C GLU A 79 -0.81 -3.66 -9.37
N ILE A 80 -0.76 -3.11 -8.16
CA ILE A 80 -1.38 -1.82 -7.87
C ILE A 80 -0.73 -0.73 -8.70
N LYS A 81 0.60 -0.75 -8.80
CA LYS A 81 1.34 0.22 -9.60
C LYS A 81 0.97 0.11 -11.08
N GLN A 82 0.80 -1.11 -11.55
CA GLN A 82 0.40 -1.34 -12.93
C GLN A 82 -0.98 -0.74 -13.20
N GLN A 83 -1.92 -0.95 -12.28
CA GLN A 83 -3.26 -0.42 -12.42
C GLN A 83 -3.26 1.11 -12.44
N LEU A 84 -2.46 1.73 -11.57
CA LEU A 84 -2.37 3.18 -11.56
C LEU A 84 -1.76 3.70 -12.86
N HIS A 85 -0.75 3.00 -13.36
CA HIS A 85 -0.12 3.38 -14.62
C HIS A 85 -1.16 3.40 -15.75
N GLU A 86 -2.05 2.41 -15.77
CA GLU A 86 -3.09 2.37 -16.79
C GLU A 86 -4.05 3.54 -16.67
N VAL A 87 -4.40 3.92 -15.44
CA VAL A 87 -5.25 5.09 -15.24
C VAL A 87 -4.56 6.36 -15.75
N GLN A 88 -3.27 6.50 -15.46
CA GLN A 88 -2.50 7.65 -15.90
C GLN A 88 -2.44 7.74 -17.43
N GLU A 89 -2.27 6.59 -18.07
CA GLU A 89 -2.23 6.57 -19.55
C GLU A 89 -3.56 6.99 -20.14
N ASN A 90 -4.66 6.55 -19.53
CA ASN A 90 -5.99 6.92 -20.02
C ASN A 90 -6.25 8.40 -19.85
N LEU A 91 -5.75 9.01 -18.77
CA LEU A 91 -5.92 10.44 -18.56
C LEU A 91 -5.08 11.26 -19.53
N ARG A 92 -3.87 10.78 -19.83
CA ARG A 92 -2.96 11.48 -20.71
C ARG A 92 -3.43 11.40 -22.17
N ASP A 93 -3.98 10.26 -22.54
CA ASP A 93 -4.38 9.98 -23.90
C ASP A 93 -5.75 9.31 -23.86
N PRO A 94 -6.81 10.10 -23.68
CA PRO A 94 -8.15 9.56 -23.45
C PRO A 94 -8.75 8.84 -24.64
N ASN A 95 -8.11 8.86 -25.75
CA ASN A 95 -8.63 8.12 -26.91
C ASN A 95 -8.13 6.67 -26.88
#